data_b7e4cbceac8041c146f48299839c1d1e
#
_entry.id   b7e4cbceac8041c146f48299839c1d1e
#
_cell.length_a   1.000
_cell.length_b   1.000
_cell.length_c   1.000
_cell.angle_alpha   90.00
_cell.angle_beta   90.00
_cell.angle_gamma   90.00
#
_symmetry.space_group_name_H-M   'P 1'
#
loop_
_entity.id
_entity.type
_entity.pdbx_description
1 polymer ?
#
loop_
_entity_poly.entity_id
_entity_poly.type
_entity_poly.pdbx_seq_one_letter_code
_entity_poly.pdbx_strand_id
1 'polypeptide(L)'
;MRRMRSKKRLTIHFFLLLLSAASILIIVTATLKQDSVKPTVVSNSPEPSVEPAATPDPTVAPTAMPEPTPTPVPTPEYEEAVWMAVGDIMMHKPELPGAYDSKTKKYNFNYFFDEVKPILEQGDWVMANLETPVAGPAYGYTGYPSFNAPVELLDALQYAGFNILTNANNHSLDKGDKALMLTLQHLKQYPFVIKGTAESQEEADTPVIVEHNGIKMGLLAYTYGTNGIPLPKGKPYAVSLIDEQKMINDIHRLKELGADFVTIALHFGIEYQTTPNDEQKQLARKLVAEGADIIAGSHPHVIQPYEVLDATDASGHERHGLIIYSMGNFISAQRGDTKDYGVIYKVTVRKNKSDGSIELSDIEATPTWVHRYLSGSYYKYRILPVEQTITAASDSLLTENDYSSMKQTLKVLRNRLRAMLNTDSR
;
A
#
# COMPACT_ATOMS: atom_id res chain seq x y z
N MET A 1 37.18 -52.92 3.23
CA MET A 1 37.84 -52.52 1.97
C MET A 1 37.54 -51.04 1.68
N ARG A 2 38.56 -50.23 1.92
CA ARG A 2 38.57 -48.76 1.76
C ARG A 2 39.16 -48.39 0.43
N ARG A 3 38.74 -47.20 -0.09
CA ARG A 3 39.32 -46.42 -1.19
C ARG A 3 38.92 -46.84 -2.60
N MET A 4 38.07 -45.98 -3.19
CA MET A 4 38.30 -45.34 -4.48
C MET A 4 37.01 -44.62 -4.93
N ARG A 5 36.86 -43.31 -4.63
CA ARG A 5 35.98 -42.37 -5.35
C ARG A 5 36.33 -40.94 -4.94
N SER A 6 37.43 -40.44 -5.44
CA SER A 6 37.78 -39.03 -5.33
C SER A 6 38.75 -38.69 -6.46
N LYS A 7 38.25 -38.42 -7.67
CA LYS A 7 39.00 -37.79 -8.77
C LYS A 7 38.12 -37.60 -10.02
N LYS A 8 36.98 -36.91 -9.89
CA LYS A 8 36.20 -36.46 -11.08
C LYS A 8 35.38 -35.18 -10.84
N ARG A 9 35.88 -34.24 -10.04
CA ARG A 9 35.21 -32.95 -9.86
C ARG A 9 36.14 -31.71 -9.97
N LEU A 10 37.26 -31.83 -10.71
CA LEU A 10 38.20 -30.70 -10.80
C LEU A 10 38.53 -30.29 -12.25
N THR A 11 37.70 -30.62 -13.25
CA THR A 11 38.02 -30.29 -14.64
C THR A 11 36.94 -29.51 -15.39
N ILE A 12 35.87 -29.02 -14.70
CA ILE A 12 34.79 -28.25 -15.33
C ILE A 12 34.85 -26.73 -14.98
N HIS A 13 35.67 -26.30 -14.04
CA HIS A 13 35.75 -24.89 -13.64
C HIS A 13 36.82 -24.06 -14.36
N PHE A 14 37.55 -24.62 -15.33
CA PHE A 14 38.63 -23.87 -16.04
C PHE A 14 38.29 -23.44 -17.47
N PHE A 15 37.07 -23.75 -17.96
CA PHE A 15 36.67 -23.41 -19.36
C PHE A 15 35.63 -22.26 -19.46
N LEU A 16 35.23 -21.65 -18.35
CA LEU A 16 34.23 -20.55 -18.30
C LEU A 16 34.86 -19.16 -18.04
N LEU A 17 36.19 -19.05 -17.98
CA LEU A 17 36.88 -17.81 -17.64
C LEU A 17 37.66 -17.17 -18.84
N LEU A 18 37.44 -17.63 -20.06
CA LEU A 18 38.16 -17.16 -21.27
C LEU A 18 37.26 -16.55 -22.37
N LEU A 19 35.98 -16.25 -22.08
CA LEU A 19 35.02 -15.67 -23.05
C LEU A 19 34.46 -14.28 -22.64
N SER A 20 35.02 -13.61 -21.63
CA SER A 20 34.57 -12.28 -21.21
C SER A 20 35.56 -11.13 -21.44
N ALA A 21 36.61 -11.32 -22.28
CA ALA A 21 37.65 -10.30 -22.50
C ALA A 21 37.72 -9.75 -23.94
N ALA A 22 36.68 -9.95 -24.76
CA ALA A 22 36.73 -9.53 -26.19
C ALA A 22 35.61 -8.58 -26.65
N SER A 23 34.95 -7.83 -25.75
CA SER A 23 33.85 -6.91 -26.13
C SER A 23 33.97 -5.50 -25.57
N ILE A 24 35.16 -5.04 -25.22
CA ILE A 24 35.41 -3.62 -24.87
C ILE A 24 36.58 -3.11 -25.72
N LEU A 25 36.31 -2.71 -26.94
CA LEU A 25 37.10 -1.73 -27.68
C LEU A 25 36.46 -1.43 -29.05
N ILE A 26 35.48 -0.60 -29.13
CA ILE A 26 35.08 0.23 -30.30
C ILE A 26 33.94 1.13 -29.81
N ILE A 27 34.22 2.29 -29.32
CA ILE A 27 33.46 3.55 -29.41
C ILE A 27 34.32 4.61 -28.69
N VAL A 28 35.27 5.18 -29.37
CA VAL A 28 35.77 6.54 -29.15
C VAL A 28 36.28 6.99 -30.50
N THR A 29 35.53 7.81 -31.19
CA THR A 29 36.01 8.94 -32.04
C THR A 29 34.83 9.45 -32.86
N ALA A 30 34.22 10.52 -32.41
CA ALA A 30 33.63 11.53 -33.28
C ALA A 30 33.69 12.86 -32.49
N THR A 31 34.75 13.57 -32.74
CA THR A 31 35.08 14.90 -32.22
C THR A 31 34.21 15.98 -32.86
N LEU A 32 33.56 16.76 -32.03
CA LEU A 32 33.46 18.24 -32.02
C LEU A 32 33.78 19.02 -33.31
N LYS A 33 32.81 19.75 -33.80
CA LYS A 33 33.03 21.07 -34.39
C LYS A 33 32.05 22.07 -33.79
N GLN A 34 32.61 22.99 -33.05
CA GLN A 34 32.00 24.14 -32.44
C GLN A 34 32.25 25.32 -33.36
N ASP A 35 31.25 25.91 -33.97
CA ASP A 35 31.35 27.20 -34.65
C ASP A 35 30.70 28.26 -33.77
N SER A 36 31.57 29.09 -33.24
CA SER A 36 31.26 30.30 -32.49
C SER A 36 30.95 31.45 -33.45
N VAL A 37 29.79 32.08 -33.33
CA VAL A 37 29.50 33.37 -33.95
C VAL A 37 29.39 34.43 -32.85
N LYS A 38 30.30 35.39 -32.88
CA LYS A 38 30.33 36.59 -32.05
C LYS A 38 29.37 37.65 -32.61
N PRO A 39 28.72 38.45 -31.78
CA PRO A 39 27.91 39.58 -32.22
C PRO A 39 28.75 40.78 -32.56
N THR A 40 28.43 41.41 -33.66
CA THR A 40 29.02 42.68 -34.10
C THR A 40 28.19 43.84 -33.56
N VAL A 41 28.86 44.71 -32.82
CA VAL A 41 28.37 46.02 -32.40
C VAL A 41 28.61 47.01 -33.52
N VAL A 42 27.61 47.75 -33.94
CA VAL A 42 27.80 48.98 -34.75
C VAL A 42 27.06 50.12 -34.04
N SER A 43 27.88 51.07 -33.61
CA SER A 43 27.52 52.41 -33.18
C SER A 43 27.45 53.30 -34.41
N ASN A 44 26.46 54.18 -34.47
CA ASN A 44 26.68 55.56 -34.79
C ASN A 44 25.36 56.35 -34.74
N SER A 45 25.43 57.40 -33.92
CA SER A 45 24.57 58.58 -33.93
C SER A 45 24.93 59.48 -35.15
N PRO A 46 24.01 60.31 -35.62
CA PRO A 46 24.06 61.68 -35.11
C PRO A 46 22.68 62.33 -34.89
N GLU A 47 22.67 63.21 -33.93
CA GLU A 47 21.66 64.18 -33.63
C GLU A 47 21.42 65.22 -34.77
N PRO A 48 20.22 65.75 -34.96
CA PRO A 48 20.10 67.11 -35.39
C PRO A 48 19.12 67.93 -34.51
N SER A 49 19.66 69.02 -34.08
CA SER A 49 19.14 70.41 -33.97
C SER A 49 17.67 70.66 -33.69
N VAL A 50 17.44 71.42 -32.64
CA VAL A 50 16.21 71.91 -32.11
C VAL A 50 15.78 73.20 -32.83
N GLU A 51 14.51 73.32 -33.21
CA GLU A 51 13.79 74.53 -33.45
C GLU A 51 12.45 74.57 -32.72
N PRO A 52 12.02 75.71 -32.15
CA PRO A 52 10.98 75.77 -31.15
C PRO A 52 9.56 75.73 -31.78
N ALA A 53 8.76 74.79 -31.33
CA ALA A 53 7.39 74.65 -31.77
C ALA A 53 6.39 75.32 -30.84
N ALA A 54 5.33 75.77 -31.43
CA ALA A 54 4.19 76.47 -30.87
C ALA A 54 3.41 75.68 -29.83
N THR A 55 2.83 76.38 -28.88
CA THR A 55 1.98 75.91 -27.81
C THR A 55 0.70 75.23 -28.36
N PRO A 56 0.39 73.99 -28.04
CA PRO A 56 -0.88 73.39 -28.41
C PRO A 56 -1.93 73.58 -27.29
N ASP A 57 -3.16 73.78 -27.76
CA ASP A 57 -4.43 73.77 -27.00
C ASP A 57 -4.60 72.55 -26.07
N PRO A 58 -5.35 72.69 -24.97
CA PRO A 58 -5.55 71.57 -24.03
C PRO A 58 -6.39 70.45 -24.64
N THR A 59 -5.71 69.37 -25.05
CA THR A 59 -6.38 68.14 -25.45
C THR A 59 -6.97 67.47 -24.23
N VAL A 60 -8.30 67.25 -24.26
CA VAL A 60 -9.03 66.48 -23.25
C VAL A 60 -8.43 65.05 -23.22
N ALA A 61 -7.91 64.66 -22.08
CA ALA A 61 -7.38 63.33 -21.85
C ALA A 61 -8.50 62.27 -22.07
N PRO A 62 -8.24 61.16 -22.82
CA PRO A 62 -9.22 60.12 -22.94
C PRO A 62 -9.45 59.49 -21.55
N THR A 63 -10.73 59.45 -21.15
CA THR A 63 -11.18 58.75 -19.94
C THR A 63 -10.73 57.27 -20.05
N ALA A 64 -9.86 56.83 -19.15
CA ALA A 64 -9.44 55.45 -19.09
C ALA A 64 -10.69 54.54 -18.97
N MET A 65 -10.84 53.63 -19.88
CA MET A 65 -11.80 52.54 -19.74
C MET A 65 -11.54 51.78 -18.43
N PRO A 66 -12.58 51.49 -17.62
CA PRO A 66 -12.37 50.66 -16.45
C PRO A 66 -11.77 49.31 -16.87
N GLU A 67 -10.67 48.91 -16.23
CA GLU A 67 -10.12 47.56 -16.39
C GLU A 67 -11.22 46.54 -16.10
N PRO A 68 -11.33 45.47 -16.93
CA PRO A 68 -12.31 44.43 -16.69
C PRO A 68 -12.06 43.82 -15.31
N THR A 69 -13.04 43.90 -14.41
CA THR A 69 -13.00 43.22 -13.13
C THR A 69 -12.74 41.71 -13.41
N PRO A 70 -11.72 41.07 -12.81
CA PRO A 70 -11.45 39.69 -13.05
C PRO A 70 -12.70 38.88 -12.66
N THR A 71 -13.21 38.13 -13.60
CA THR A 71 -14.30 37.16 -13.37
C THR A 71 -13.82 36.19 -12.30
N PRO A 72 -14.55 35.96 -11.20
CA PRO A 72 -14.14 35.01 -10.19
C PRO A 72 -13.98 33.63 -10.84
N VAL A 73 -12.80 33.04 -10.71
CA VAL A 73 -12.57 31.67 -11.13
C VAL A 73 -13.45 30.78 -10.26
N PRO A 74 -14.30 29.93 -10.84
CA PRO A 74 -15.14 29.04 -10.05
C PRO A 74 -14.26 28.20 -9.10
N THR A 75 -14.62 28.17 -7.84
CA THR A 75 -13.97 27.26 -6.88
C THR A 75 -14.28 25.82 -7.33
N PRO A 76 -13.27 24.95 -7.48
CA PRO A 76 -13.50 23.56 -7.85
C PRO A 76 -14.44 22.88 -6.84
N GLU A 77 -15.42 22.14 -7.34
CA GLU A 77 -16.27 21.27 -6.53
C GLU A 77 -15.70 19.86 -6.53
N TYR A 78 -15.63 19.22 -5.34
CA TYR A 78 -15.12 17.88 -5.17
C TYR A 78 -16.19 16.94 -4.64
N GLU A 79 -16.11 15.68 -5.06
CA GLU A 79 -16.63 14.53 -4.34
C GLU A 79 -15.49 14.00 -3.46
N GLU A 80 -15.80 13.64 -2.21
CA GLU A 80 -14.79 13.17 -1.26
C GLU A 80 -15.22 11.85 -0.64
N ALA A 81 -14.26 10.93 -0.47
CA ALA A 81 -14.43 9.68 0.26
C ALA A 81 -13.12 9.33 0.99
N VAL A 82 -13.25 8.58 2.07
CA VAL A 82 -12.12 8.20 2.93
C VAL A 82 -11.71 6.77 2.67
N TRP A 83 -10.48 6.59 2.18
CA TRP A 83 -9.84 5.30 2.06
C TRP A 83 -9.03 4.99 3.32
N MET A 84 -9.20 3.78 3.86
CA MET A 84 -8.44 3.29 5.01
C MET A 84 -7.91 1.88 4.76
N ALA A 85 -6.70 1.61 5.25
CA ALA A 85 -6.13 0.28 5.23
C ALA A 85 -5.33 -0.02 6.49
N VAL A 86 -5.32 -1.30 6.85
CA VAL A 86 -4.49 -1.88 7.90
C VAL A 86 -3.73 -3.09 7.35
N GLY A 87 -2.68 -3.50 8.07
CA GLY A 87 -1.86 -4.65 7.68
C GLY A 87 -2.49 -6.01 8.00
N ASP A 88 -1.66 -6.91 8.49
CA ASP A 88 -1.94 -8.33 8.55
C ASP A 88 -2.88 -8.68 9.71
N ILE A 89 -4.00 -9.33 9.38
CA ILE A 89 -4.90 -10.02 10.31
C ILE A 89 -4.44 -11.48 10.37
N MET A 90 -3.57 -11.78 11.35
CA MET A 90 -2.93 -13.09 11.45
C MET A 90 -3.22 -13.72 12.82
N MET A 91 -4.18 -14.64 12.91
CA MET A 91 -4.60 -15.27 14.16
C MET A 91 -3.68 -16.43 14.54
N HIS A 92 -2.91 -16.25 15.58
CA HIS A 92 -2.08 -17.29 16.18
C HIS A 92 -2.82 -18.05 17.28
N LYS A 93 -2.36 -19.28 17.56
CA LYS A 93 -2.96 -20.12 18.60
C LYS A 93 -3.04 -19.45 20.00
N PRO A 94 -2.08 -18.65 20.47
CA PRO A 94 -2.16 -17.97 21.78
C PRO A 94 -3.31 -16.98 21.93
N GLU A 95 -3.88 -16.48 20.82
CA GLU A 95 -4.97 -15.51 20.81
C GLU A 95 -6.35 -16.16 21.07
N LEU A 96 -6.45 -17.47 20.78
CA LEU A 96 -7.72 -18.19 20.82
C LEU A 96 -8.27 -18.42 22.25
N PRO A 97 -7.48 -18.88 23.25
CA PRO A 97 -8.02 -19.23 24.57
C PRO A 97 -8.69 -18.07 25.30
N GLY A 98 -8.14 -16.84 25.17
CA GLY A 98 -8.70 -15.64 25.79
C GLY A 98 -9.98 -15.12 25.15
N ALA A 99 -10.25 -15.54 23.91
CA ALA A 99 -11.45 -15.19 23.16
C ALA A 99 -12.55 -16.28 23.24
N TYR A 100 -12.24 -17.46 23.77
CA TYR A 100 -13.21 -18.56 23.84
C TYR A 100 -14.13 -18.43 25.06
N ASP A 101 -15.43 -18.40 24.82
CA ASP A 101 -16.46 -18.47 25.85
C ASP A 101 -16.90 -19.91 26.04
N SER A 102 -16.56 -20.49 27.19
CA SER A 102 -16.91 -21.87 27.56
C SER A 102 -18.41 -22.12 27.74
N LYS A 103 -19.21 -21.05 28.03
CA LYS A 103 -20.65 -21.15 28.21
C LYS A 103 -21.38 -21.28 26.88
N THR A 104 -21.03 -20.43 25.92
CA THR A 104 -21.61 -20.41 24.56
C THR A 104 -20.93 -21.37 23.63
N LYS A 105 -19.72 -21.83 23.96
CA LYS A 105 -18.83 -22.65 23.14
C LYS A 105 -18.43 -21.95 21.82
N LYS A 106 -18.39 -20.62 21.83
CA LYS A 106 -18.04 -19.77 20.70
C LYS A 106 -16.84 -18.89 21.03
N TYR A 107 -16.21 -18.37 20.00
CA TYR A 107 -15.20 -17.34 20.12
C TYR A 107 -15.84 -15.95 20.02
N ASN A 108 -15.24 -14.97 20.70
CA ASN A 108 -15.58 -13.55 20.55
C ASN A 108 -14.29 -12.74 20.47
N PHE A 109 -14.02 -12.18 19.30
CA PHE A 109 -12.86 -11.36 19.03
C PHE A 109 -13.18 -9.87 18.95
N ASN A 110 -14.42 -9.43 19.16
CA ASN A 110 -14.84 -8.04 19.02
C ASN A 110 -13.96 -7.10 19.86
N TYR A 111 -13.70 -7.48 21.12
CA TYR A 111 -12.90 -6.67 22.03
C TYR A 111 -11.44 -6.43 21.59
N PHE A 112 -10.94 -7.18 20.60
CA PHE A 112 -9.62 -6.90 20.00
C PHE A 112 -9.59 -5.53 19.34
N PHE A 113 -10.72 -5.09 18.81
CA PHE A 113 -10.87 -3.92 17.95
C PHE A 113 -11.55 -2.73 18.63
N ASP A 114 -12.05 -2.86 19.88
CA ASP A 114 -12.84 -1.83 20.56
C ASP A 114 -12.17 -0.44 20.52
N GLU A 115 -10.85 -0.36 20.75
CA GLU A 115 -10.11 0.90 20.83
C GLU A 115 -9.81 1.51 19.44
N VAL A 116 -9.83 0.72 18.38
CA VAL A 116 -9.55 1.19 17.01
C VAL A 116 -10.82 1.31 16.16
N LYS A 117 -11.93 0.69 16.58
CA LYS A 117 -13.20 0.77 15.89
C LYS A 117 -13.66 2.20 15.62
N PRO A 118 -13.60 3.16 16.56
CA PRO A 118 -14.01 4.55 16.29
C PRO A 118 -13.15 5.26 15.25
N ILE A 119 -11.93 4.77 14.98
CA ILE A 119 -11.06 5.27 13.91
C ILE A 119 -11.50 4.65 12.59
N LEU A 120 -11.67 3.32 12.56
CA LEU A 120 -12.03 2.57 11.35
C LEU A 120 -13.40 2.96 10.79
N GLU A 121 -14.37 3.29 11.66
CA GLU A 121 -15.71 3.74 11.27
C GLU A 121 -15.73 5.09 10.53
N GLN A 122 -14.60 5.80 10.45
CA GLN A 122 -14.48 7.02 9.66
C GLN A 122 -14.22 6.76 8.18
N GLY A 123 -13.92 5.50 7.80
CA GLY A 123 -13.59 5.14 6.42
C GLY A 123 -14.80 4.71 5.61
N ASP A 124 -14.83 5.11 4.34
CA ASP A 124 -15.80 4.61 3.36
C ASP A 124 -15.33 3.26 2.77
N TRP A 125 -14.04 3.14 2.46
CA TRP A 125 -13.35 1.90 2.14
C TRP A 125 -12.39 1.56 3.27
N VAL A 126 -12.66 0.47 3.99
CA VAL A 126 -11.84 0.01 5.13
C VAL A 126 -11.34 -1.39 4.84
N MET A 127 -10.05 -1.50 4.51
CA MET A 127 -9.48 -2.75 4.04
C MET A 127 -8.41 -3.35 4.95
N ALA A 128 -8.31 -4.69 4.95
CA ALA A 128 -7.29 -5.45 5.65
C ALA A 128 -6.81 -6.65 4.82
N ASN A 129 -5.57 -7.09 5.05
CA ASN A 129 -5.09 -8.39 4.59
C ASN A 129 -5.50 -9.49 5.59
N LEU A 130 -6.40 -10.38 5.20
CA LEU A 130 -6.78 -11.57 5.99
C LEU A 130 -5.75 -12.67 5.77
N GLU A 131 -4.72 -12.72 6.61
CA GLU A 131 -3.58 -13.62 6.49
C GLU A 131 -3.78 -14.91 7.31
N THR A 132 -4.98 -15.44 7.27
CA THR A 132 -5.33 -16.71 7.89
C THR A 132 -6.55 -17.29 7.19
N PRO A 133 -6.56 -18.57 6.82
CA PRO A 133 -7.79 -19.26 6.46
C PRO A 133 -8.81 -19.24 7.60
N VAL A 134 -10.08 -19.22 7.25
CA VAL A 134 -11.24 -19.39 8.15
C VAL A 134 -12.08 -20.58 7.68
N ALA A 135 -11.44 -21.76 7.54
CA ALA A 135 -12.01 -22.95 6.95
C ALA A 135 -12.94 -23.74 7.87
N GLY A 136 -13.14 -23.25 9.12
CA GLY A 136 -14.01 -23.85 10.10
C GLY A 136 -13.36 -24.97 10.95
N PRO A 137 -14.11 -25.53 11.93
CA PRO A 137 -13.56 -26.41 12.97
C PRO A 137 -13.08 -27.77 12.47
N ALA A 138 -13.56 -28.24 11.31
CA ALA A 138 -13.16 -29.52 10.76
C ALA A 138 -11.67 -29.62 10.42
N TYR A 139 -11.01 -28.46 10.19
CA TYR A 139 -9.57 -28.34 9.92
C TYR A 139 -8.74 -28.09 11.19
N GLY A 140 -9.38 -28.03 12.37
CA GLY A 140 -8.75 -27.65 13.62
C GLY A 140 -8.29 -26.18 13.61
N TYR A 141 -8.41 -25.49 14.74
CA TYR A 141 -7.92 -24.11 14.87
C TYR A 141 -6.43 -24.14 15.24
N THR A 142 -5.60 -23.52 14.41
CA THR A 142 -4.14 -23.57 14.49
C THR A 142 -3.53 -22.22 14.13
N GLY A 143 -2.32 -21.98 14.64
CA GLY A 143 -1.46 -20.88 14.24
C GLY A 143 -0.29 -21.37 13.39
N TYR A 144 0.82 -20.60 13.42
CA TYR A 144 2.04 -20.94 12.68
C TYR A 144 2.46 -22.41 12.91
N PRO A 145 2.95 -23.12 11.87
CA PRO A 145 3.20 -22.64 10.52
C PRO A 145 2.00 -22.80 9.55
N SER A 146 0.88 -23.36 9.96
CA SER A 146 -0.28 -23.65 9.12
C SER A 146 -1.53 -23.17 9.82
N PHE A 147 -2.00 -21.99 9.43
CA PHE A 147 -3.08 -21.26 10.08
C PHE A 147 -4.48 -21.81 9.74
N ASN A 148 -5.38 -21.67 10.68
CA ASN A 148 -6.83 -21.72 10.49
C ASN A 148 -7.49 -21.08 11.71
N ALA A 149 -8.19 -19.97 11.51
CA ALA A 149 -8.89 -19.24 12.56
C ALA A 149 -10.36 -19.64 12.67
N PRO A 150 -11.00 -19.42 13.85
CA PRO A 150 -12.46 -19.51 13.99
C PRO A 150 -13.16 -18.52 13.06
N VAL A 151 -14.32 -18.95 12.51
CA VAL A 151 -15.12 -18.10 11.60
C VAL A 151 -15.63 -16.84 12.28
N GLU A 152 -15.80 -16.88 13.61
CA GLU A 152 -16.17 -15.73 14.45
C GLU A 152 -15.16 -14.56 14.37
N LEU A 153 -13.98 -14.77 13.78
CA LEU A 153 -13.09 -13.67 13.41
C LEU A 153 -13.75 -12.74 12.40
N LEU A 154 -14.53 -13.28 11.46
CA LEU A 154 -15.23 -12.48 10.46
C LEU A 154 -16.34 -11.60 11.10
N ASP A 155 -17.01 -12.10 12.15
CA ASP A 155 -17.96 -11.29 12.95
C ASP A 155 -17.24 -10.07 13.54
N ALA A 156 -16.05 -10.30 14.08
CA ALA A 156 -15.26 -9.23 14.71
C ALA A 156 -14.69 -8.23 13.69
N LEU A 157 -14.33 -8.67 12.50
CA LEU A 157 -13.89 -7.77 11.42
C LEU A 157 -15.06 -6.90 10.93
N GLN A 158 -16.24 -7.49 10.75
CA GLN A 158 -17.45 -6.72 10.43
C GLN A 158 -17.80 -5.74 11.55
N TYR A 159 -17.75 -6.18 12.82
CA TYR A 159 -17.97 -5.33 13.99
C TYR A 159 -17.01 -4.14 14.03
N ALA A 160 -15.76 -4.34 13.66
CA ALA A 160 -14.72 -3.30 13.64
C ALA A 160 -14.91 -2.25 12.53
N GLY A 161 -15.77 -2.53 11.53
CA GLY A 161 -16.04 -1.61 10.42
C GLY A 161 -15.32 -1.95 9.12
N PHE A 162 -14.62 -3.09 9.03
CA PHE A 162 -14.06 -3.53 7.76
C PHE A 162 -15.15 -3.86 6.76
N ASN A 163 -14.95 -3.44 5.51
CA ASN A 163 -15.84 -3.75 4.39
C ASN A 163 -15.10 -4.35 3.18
N ILE A 164 -13.75 -4.38 3.23
CA ILE A 164 -12.90 -4.98 2.19
C ILE A 164 -11.87 -5.91 2.85
N LEU A 165 -11.82 -7.16 2.38
CA LEU A 165 -10.79 -8.12 2.80
C LEU A 165 -10.03 -8.64 1.59
N THR A 166 -8.71 -8.46 1.61
CA THR A 166 -7.81 -9.10 0.65
C THR A 166 -7.23 -10.37 1.26
N ASN A 167 -7.14 -11.43 0.48
CA ASN A 167 -6.72 -12.74 0.96
C ASN A 167 -5.74 -13.46 0.02
N ALA A 168 -5.11 -12.74 -0.92
CA ALA A 168 -3.93 -13.23 -1.64
C ALA A 168 -2.71 -13.03 -0.75
N ASN A 169 -2.29 -14.07 -0.06
CA ASN A 169 -1.10 -14.09 0.79
C ASN A 169 -0.47 -15.49 0.83
N ASN A 170 0.70 -15.60 1.45
CA ASN A 170 1.45 -16.85 1.51
C ASN A 170 0.75 -17.93 2.34
N HIS A 171 -0.22 -17.57 3.20
CA HIS A 171 -1.03 -18.49 4.02
C HIS A 171 -2.37 -18.89 3.40
N SER A 172 -2.71 -18.40 2.22
CA SER A 172 -3.99 -18.70 1.54
C SER A 172 -4.25 -20.19 1.37
N LEU A 173 -3.21 -21.01 1.20
CA LEU A 173 -3.29 -22.46 0.97
C LEU A 173 -2.87 -23.33 2.16
N ASP A 174 -2.70 -22.78 3.36
CA ASP A 174 -2.20 -23.49 4.55
C ASP A 174 -2.94 -24.80 4.87
N LYS A 175 -4.21 -24.87 4.56
CA LYS A 175 -5.06 -26.07 4.76
C LYS A 175 -5.50 -26.71 3.44
N GLY A 176 -4.89 -26.29 2.34
CA GLY A 176 -5.11 -26.84 0.99
C GLY A 176 -6.39 -26.36 0.32
N ASP A 177 -6.62 -26.85 -0.90
CA ASP A 177 -7.69 -26.42 -1.81
C ASP A 177 -9.09 -26.40 -1.18
N LYS A 178 -9.49 -27.50 -0.52
CA LYS A 178 -10.83 -27.58 0.10
C LYS A 178 -11.02 -26.56 1.20
N ALA A 179 -10.00 -26.29 1.97
CA ALA A 179 -10.03 -25.27 3.03
C ALA A 179 -10.10 -23.87 2.47
N LEU A 180 -9.41 -23.58 1.37
CA LEU A 180 -9.54 -22.32 0.66
C LEU A 180 -10.98 -22.10 0.17
N MET A 181 -11.60 -23.12 -0.44
CA MET A 181 -13.01 -23.03 -0.89
C MET A 181 -13.96 -22.78 0.28
N LEU A 182 -13.75 -23.45 1.42
CA LEU A 182 -14.57 -23.20 2.63
C LEU A 182 -14.33 -21.79 3.18
N THR A 183 -13.09 -21.30 3.16
CA THR A 183 -12.77 -19.92 3.55
C THR A 183 -13.55 -18.91 2.69
N LEU A 184 -13.57 -19.10 1.38
CA LEU A 184 -14.34 -18.26 0.46
C LEU A 184 -15.86 -18.35 0.72
N GLN A 185 -16.39 -19.56 0.98
CA GLN A 185 -17.79 -19.74 1.32
C GLN A 185 -18.18 -19.02 2.61
N HIS A 186 -17.32 -19.05 3.65
CA HIS A 186 -17.55 -18.30 4.87
C HIS A 186 -17.49 -16.78 4.62
N LEU A 187 -16.49 -16.31 3.90
CA LEU A 187 -16.34 -14.89 3.56
C LEU A 187 -17.57 -14.34 2.82
N LYS A 188 -18.11 -15.12 1.86
CA LYS A 188 -19.31 -14.75 1.08
C LYS A 188 -20.61 -14.66 1.90
N GLN A 189 -20.61 -15.10 3.16
CA GLN A 189 -21.75 -14.92 4.08
C GLN A 189 -21.80 -13.52 4.72
N TYR A 190 -20.74 -12.73 4.54
CA TYR A 190 -20.59 -11.38 5.08
C TYR A 190 -20.63 -10.35 3.96
N PRO A 191 -20.92 -9.09 4.25
CA PRO A 191 -20.97 -8.01 3.25
C PRO A 191 -19.58 -7.48 2.87
N PHE A 192 -18.55 -8.33 2.90
CA PHE A 192 -17.22 -7.94 2.50
C PHE A 192 -17.04 -7.97 0.99
N VAL A 193 -16.36 -6.98 0.45
CA VAL A 193 -15.71 -7.07 -0.86
C VAL A 193 -14.45 -7.90 -0.69
N ILE A 194 -14.30 -8.97 -1.47
CA ILE A 194 -13.21 -9.92 -1.36
C ILE A 194 -12.39 -9.89 -2.66
N LYS A 195 -11.05 -9.83 -2.55
CA LYS A 195 -10.16 -9.95 -3.70
C LYS A 195 -8.88 -10.69 -3.31
N GLY A 196 -8.38 -11.53 -4.24
CA GLY A 196 -7.10 -12.20 -4.10
C GLY A 196 -7.15 -13.72 -4.24
N THR A 197 -8.23 -14.37 -3.79
CA THR A 197 -8.51 -15.79 -4.06
C THR A 197 -9.86 -15.94 -4.75
N ALA A 198 -10.07 -17.04 -5.49
CA ALA A 198 -11.29 -17.24 -6.25
C ALA A 198 -11.69 -18.72 -6.34
N GLU A 199 -12.99 -19.00 -6.46
CA GLU A 199 -13.56 -20.34 -6.65
C GLU A 199 -13.52 -20.80 -8.11
N SER A 200 -13.47 -19.83 -9.06
CA SER A 200 -13.48 -20.07 -10.51
C SER A 200 -12.60 -19.08 -11.26
N GLN A 201 -12.26 -19.41 -12.50
CA GLN A 201 -11.55 -18.48 -13.40
C GLN A 201 -12.38 -17.21 -13.65
N GLU A 202 -13.70 -17.37 -13.84
CA GLU A 202 -14.62 -16.26 -14.03
C GLU A 202 -14.58 -15.27 -12.85
N GLU A 203 -14.62 -15.77 -11.61
CA GLU A 203 -14.53 -14.93 -10.40
C GLU A 203 -13.18 -14.23 -10.30
N ALA A 204 -12.07 -14.94 -10.60
CA ALA A 204 -10.73 -14.36 -10.58
C ALA A 204 -10.59 -13.22 -11.60
N ASP A 205 -11.16 -13.38 -12.80
CA ASP A 205 -11.10 -12.44 -13.90
C ASP A 205 -12.15 -11.32 -13.79
N THR A 206 -13.13 -11.45 -12.88
CA THR A 206 -14.15 -10.42 -12.66
C THR A 206 -13.51 -9.16 -12.04
N PRO A 207 -13.59 -8.01 -12.72
CA PRO A 207 -13.13 -6.75 -12.17
C PRO A 207 -13.94 -6.37 -10.93
N VAL A 208 -13.28 -5.84 -9.91
CA VAL A 208 -13.93 -5.34 -8.70
C VAL A 208 -13.81 -3.83 -8.69
N ILE A 209 -14.96 -3.14 -8.75
CA ILE A 209 -15.07 -1.68 -8.60
C ILE A 209 -16.05 -1.43 -7.46
N VAL A 210 -15.63 -0.63 -6.49
CA VAL A 210 -16.40 -0.29 -5.28
C VAL A 210 -16.63 1.21 -5.26
N GLU A 211 -17.90 1.63 -5.29
CA GLU A 211 -18.25 3.04 -5.34
C GLU A 211 -18.67 3.56 -3.96
N HIS A 212 -18.12 4.71 -3.56
CA HIS A 212 -18.57 5.51 -2.42
C HIS A 212 -18.58 6.99 -2.80
N ASN A 213 -19.63 7.70 -2.43
CA ASN A 213 -19.80 9.15 -2.64
C ASN A 213 -19.51 9.60 -4.10
N GLY A 214 -19.88 8.78 -5.10
CA GLY A 214 -19.67 9.10 -6.52
C GLY A 214 -18.24 8.81 -7.03
N ILE A 215 -17.35 8.27 -6.16
CA ILE A 215 -15.97 7.90 -6.50
C ILE A 215 -15.86 6.38 -6.61
N LYS A 216 -15.27 5.90 -7.71
CA LYS A 216 -15.14 4.47 -8.05
C LYS A 216 -13.72 3.98 -7.85
N MET A 217 -13.51 3.12 -6.85
CA MET A 217 -12.25 2.46 -6.59
C MET A 217 -12.18 1.12 -7.31
N GLY A 218 -11.19 0.93 -8.21
CA GLY A 218 -10.79 -0.38 -8.70
C GLY A 218 -9.93 -1.09 -7.66
N LEU A 219 -10.21 -2.37 -7.38
CA LEU A 219 -9.49 -3.17 -6.37
C LEU A 219 -8.80 -4.38 -6.99
N LEU A 220 -7.49 -4.50 -6.74
CA LEU A 220 -6.66 -5.66 -7.09
C LEU A 220 -5.94 -6.19 -5.83
N ALA A 221 -5.61 -7.49 -5.82
CA ALA A 221 -4.83 -8.10 -4.74
C ALA A 221 -3.97 -9.24 -5.26
N TYR A 222 -2.68 -9.26 -4.90
CA TYR A 222 -1.70 -10.25 -5.35
C TYR A 222 -0.70 -10.62 -4.26
N THR A 223 -0.15 -11.85 -4.34
CA THR A 223 0.90 -12.33 -3.44
C THR A 223 2.11 -12.86 -4.21
N TYR A 224 3.28 -12.79 -3.57
CA TYR A 224 4.52 -13.35 -4.11
C TYR A 224 4.51 -14.88 -4.18
N GLY A 225 3.65 -15.55 -3.42
CA GLY A 225 3.62 -17.00 -3.37
C GLY A 225 2.72 -17.56 -2.26
N THR A 226 2.81 -18.88 -2.05
CA THR A 226 1.97 -19.66 -1.14
C THR A 226 2.83 -20.60 -0.27
N ASN A 227 3.94 -20.10 0.29
CA ASN A 227 4.87 -20.85 1.15
C ASN A 227 5.35 -22.18 0.52
N GLY A 228 5.53 -22.19 -0.81
CA GLY A 228 5.94 -23.38 -1.55
C GLY A 228 4.83 -24.43 -1.74
N ILE A 229 3.61 -24.16 -1.29
CA ILE A 229 2.45 -25.03 -1.58
C ILE A 229 2.00 -24.72 -3.02
N PRO A 230 2.01 -25.69 -3.94
CA PRO A 230 1.63 -25.43 -5.32
C PRO A 230 0.14 -25.09 -5.42
N LEU A 231 -0.22 -24.24 -6.39
CA LEU A 231 -1.62 -23.98 -6.70
C LEU A 231 -2.36 -25.30 -7.01
N PRO A 232 -3.63 -25.44 -6.63
CA PRO A 232 -4.39 -26.64 -6.85
C PRO A 232 -4.44 -27.01 -8.34
N LYS A 233 -4.30 -28.30 -8.65
CA LYS A 233 -4.28 -28.78 -10.04
C LYS A 233 -5.53 -28.34 -10.81
N GLY A 234 -5.32 -27.68 -11.94
CA GLY A 234 -6.39 -27.17 -12.81
C GLY A 234 -7.07 -25.89 -12.27
N LYS A 235 -6.53 -25.27 -11.21
CA LYS A 235 -7.05 -24.03 -10.62
C LYS A 235 -5.95 -22.95 -10.51
N PRO A 236 -5.34 -22.49 -11.62
CA PRO A 236 -4.31 -21.45 -11.57
C PRO A 236 -4.86 -20.12 -11.02
N TYR A 237 -6.17 -19.96 -11.02
CA TYR A 237 -6.93 -18.81 -10.55
C TYR A 237 -7.14 -18.79 -9.03
N ALA A 238 -6.88 -19.89 -8.33
CA ALA A 238 -7.27 -20.07 -6.92
C ALA A 238 -6.63 -19.03 -5.98
N VAL A 239 -5.40 -18.57 -6.29
CA VAL A 239 -4.71 -17.47 -5.60
C VAL A 239 -4.05 -16.59 -6.65
N SER A 240 -4.27 -15.28 -6.55
CA SER A 240 -3.68 -14.30 -7.46
C SER A 240 -2.20 -14.10 -7.13
N LEU A 241 -1.33 -14.69 -7.94
CA LEU A 241 0.12 -14.52 -7.82
C LEU A 241 0.57 -13.23 -8.51
N ILE A 242 1.65 -12.63 -8.02
CA ILE A 242 2.31 -11.49 -8.67
C ILE A 242 2.80 -11.92 -10.06
N ASP A 243 2.27 -11.28 -11.08
CA ASP A 243 2.68 -11.32 -12.48
C ASP A 243 2.57 -9.89 -13.00
N GLU A 244 3.71 -9.25 -13.24
CA GLU A 244 3.77 -7.81 -13.57
C GLU A 244 2.90 -7.48 -14.79
N GLN A 245 2.98 -8.26 -15.88
CA GLN A 245 2.22 -7.96 -17.09
C GLN A 245 0.72 -8.14 -16.89
N LYS A 246 0.31 -9.19 -16.15
CA LYS A 246 -1.10 -9.37 -15.78
C LYS A 246 -1.60 -8.21 -14.94
N MET A 247 -0.82 -7.78 -13.95
CA MET A 247 -1.20 -6.67 -13.06
C MET A 247 -1.38 -5.37 -13.83
N ILE A 248 -0.49 -5.05 -14.78
CA ILE A 248 -0.61 -3.89 -15.67
C ILE A 248 -1.89 -3.97 -16.51
N ASN A 249 -2.16 -5.12 -17.11
CA ASN A 249 -3.38 -5.33 -17.90
C ASN A 249 -4.65 -5.18 -17.04
N ASP A 250 -4.62 -5.67 -15.80
CA ASP A 250 -5.75 -5.55 -14.87
C ASP A 250 -5.97 -4.10 -14.41
N ILE A 251 -4.91 -3.29 -14.23
CA ILE A 251 -5.00 -1.84 -13.97
C ILE A 251 -5.70 -1.14 -15.14
N HIS A 252 -5.19 -1.33 -16.35
CA HIS A 252 -5.74 -0.71 -17.54
C HIS A 252 -7.21 -1.08 -17.73
N ARG A 253 -7.55 -2.37 -17.56
CA ARG A 253 -8.94 -2.84 -17.65
C ARG A 253 -9.86 -2.18 -16.63
N LEU A 254 -9.43 -1.97 -15.38
CA LEU A 254 -10.23 -1.27 -14.37
C LEU A 254 -10.47 0.19 -14.77
N LYS A 255 -9.45 0.88 -15.27
CA LYS A 255 -9.59 2.26 -15.77
C LYS A 255 -10.53 2.33 -16.97
N GLU A 256 -10.43 1.41 -17.94
CA GLU A 256 -11.35 1.31 -19.10
C GLU A 256 -12.79 1.05 -18.66
N LEU A 257 -13.01 0.33 -17.56
CA LEU A 257 -14.35 0.08 -17.00
C LEU A 257 -14.86 1.23 -16.10
N GLY A 258 -14.11 2.32 -16.02
CA GLY A 258 -14.51 3.55 -15.35
C GLY A 258 -14.17 3.60 -13.87
N ALA A 259 -13.13 2.87 -13.41
CA ALA A 259 -12.56 3.13 -12.11
C ALA A 259 -11.87 4.51 -12.10
N ASP A 260 -12.23 5.36 -11.16
CA ASP A 260 -11.63 6.68 -11.00
C ASP A 260 -10.20 6.55 -10.47
N PHE A 261 -9.97 5.65 -9.51
CA PHE A 261 -8.64 5.31 -9.00
C PHE A 261 -8.50 3.81 -8.76
N VAL A 262 -7.26 3.32 -8.68
CA VAL A 262 -6.96 1.89 -8.49
C VAL A 262 -6.12 1.68 -7.24
N THR A 263 -6.63 0.84 -6.33
CA THR A 263 -5.90 0.32 -5.17
C THR A 263 -5.42 -1.10 -5.44
N ILE A 264 -4.14 -1.37 -5.17
CA ILE A 264 -3.55 -2.72 -5.27
C ILE A 264 -3.04 -3.15 -3.91
N ALA A 265 -3.60 -4.21 -3.35
CA ALA A 265 -3.03 -4.89 -2.19
C ALA A 265 -1.90 -5.82 -2.65
N LEU A 266 -0.69 -5.60 -2.13
CA LEU A 266 0.49 -6.42 -2.44
C LEU A 266 1.00 -7.12 -1.19
N HIS A 267 0.98 -8.44 -1.21
CA HIS A 267 1.61 -9.27 -0.18
C HIS A 267 2.99 -9.69 -0.68
N PHE A 268 4.04 -8.93 -0.29
CA PHE A 268 5.37 -9.02 -0.90
C PHE A 268 6.48 -8.52 0.02
N GLY A 269 7.73 -8.78 -0.36
CA GLY A 269 8.91 -8.36 0.40
C GLY A 269 9.53 -9.51 1.18
N ILE A 270 10.24 -9.19 2.24
CA ILE A 270 10.95 -10.15 3.09
C ILE A 270 10.51 -9.94 4.54
N GLU A 271 10.12 -11.05 5.20
CA GLU A 271 9.69 -11.02 6.61
C GLU A 271 10.70 -10.30 7.50
N TYR A 272 10.20 -9.44 8.37
CA TYR A 272 10.91 -8.69 9.41
C TYR A 272 11.92 -7.65 8.91
N GLN A 273 12.02 -7.41 7.61
CA GLN A 273 12.80 -6.29 7.09
C GLN A 273 12.04 -4.98 7.26
N THR A 274 12.66 -4.01 7.92
CA THR A 274 12.07 -2.69 8.20
C THR A 274 12.24 -1.67 7.07
N THR A 275 12.94 -2.05 6.01
CA THR A 275 13.16 -1.25 4.81
C THR A 275 12.78 -2.08 3.60
N PRO A 276 12.02 -1.52 2.64
CA PRO A 276 11.64 -2.26 1.44
C PRO A 276 12.88 -2.61 0.61
N ASN A 277 12.91 -3.82 0.05
CA ASN A 277 13.96 -4.26 -0.86
C ASN A 277 13.78 -3.64 -2.25
N ASP A 278 14.74 -3.87 -3.15
CA ASP A 278 14.70 -3.27 -4.48
C ASP A 278 13.57 -3.84 -5.36
N GLU A 279 13.22 -5.11 -5.19
CA GLU A 279 12.10 -5.75 -5.90
C GLU A 279 10.76 -5.10 -5.52
N GLN A 280 10.54 -4.84 -4.21
CA GLN A 280 9.34 -4.13 -3.74
C GLN A 280 9.26 -2.74 -4.37
N LYS A 281 10.36 -1.97 -4.35
CA LYS A 281 10.41 -0.60 -4.88
C LYS A 281 10.19 -0.57 -6.39
N GLN A 282 10.86 -1.44 -7.14
CA GLN A 282 10.74 -1.50 -8.60
C GLN A 282 9.32 -1.86 -9.03
N LEU A 283 8.74 -2.93 -8.45
CA LEU A 283 7.38 -3.35 -8.78
C LEU A 283 6.36 -2.27 -8.43
N ALA A 284 6.38 -1.74 -7.20
CA ALA A 284 5.39 -0.77 -6.76
C ALA A 284 5.42 0.52 -7.59
N ARG A 285 6.62 1.07 -7.84
CA ARG A 285 6.80 2.26 -8.68
C ARG A 285 6.37 2.02 -10.12
N LYS A 286 6.67 0.84 -10.68
CA LYS A 286 6.20 0.44 -12.01
C LYS A 286 4.68 0.45 -12.09
N LEU A 287 3.99 -0.16 -11.13
CA LEU A 287 2.53 -0.22 -11.12
C LEU A 287 1.90 1.17 -10.96
N VAL A 288 2.51 2.07 -10.18
CA VAL A 288 2.07 3.47 -10.11
C VAL A 288 2.24 4.16 -11.47
N ALA A 289 3.37 3.99 -12.14
CA ALA A 289 3.59 4.54 -13.48
C ALA A 289 2.55 4.01 -14.51
N GLU A 290 2.10 2.77 -14.34
CA GLU A 290 1.09 2.12 -15.22
C GLU A 290 -0.36 2.42 -14.80
N GLY A 291 -0.61 3.21 -13.77
CA GLY A 291 -1.96 3.68 -13.46
C GLY A 291 -2.53 3.29 -12.11
N ALA A 292 -1.79 2.57 -11.25
CA ALA A 292 -2.20 2.39 -9.87
C ALA A 292 -2.06 3.70 -9.09
N ASP A 293 -3.02 3.99 -8.21
CA ASP A 293 -3.03 5.20 -7.41
C ASP A 293 -2.59 4.91 -5.96
N ILE A 294 -2.94 3.73 -5.42
CA ILE A 294 -2.54 3.31 -4.07
C ILE A 294 -1.99 1.87 -4.11
N ILE A 295 -0.79 1.68 -3.57
CA ILE A 295 -0.22 0.36 -3.28
C ILE A 295 -0.29 0.14 -1.77
N ALA A 296 -1.07 -0.87 -1.34
CA ALA A 296 -1.25 -1.27 0.05
C ALA A 296 -0.45 -2.53 0.33
N GLY A 297 0.76 -2.37 0.88
CA GLY A 297 1.71 -3.46 1.11
C GLY A 297 1.53 -4.19 2.43
N SER A 298 1.79 -5.51 2.43
CA SER A 298 1.74 -6.42 3.57
C SER A 298 2.80 -7.53 3.44
N HIS A 299 2.93 -8.45 4.39
CA HIS A 299 3.88 -9.58 4.48
C HIS A 299 5.12 -9.36 5.37
N PRO A 300 5.84 -8.23 5.38
CA PRO A 300 7.02 -8.09 6.24
C PRO A 300 6.73 -8.20 7.74
N HIS A 301 5.47 -8.13 8.17
CA HIS A 301 5.02 -8.19 9.58
C HIS A 301 5.62 -7.09 10.48
N VAL A 302 6.28 -6.13 9.88
CA VAL A 302 6.79 -4.90 10.50
C VAL A 302 6.48 -3.73 9.59
N ILE A 303 6.23 -2.57 10.18
CA ILE A 303 5.98 -1.35 9.42
C ILE A 303 7.22 -1.02 8.58
N GLN A 304 7.02 -0.75 7.29
CA GLN A 304 8.01 -0.17 6.38
C GLN A 304 7.63 1.28 6.03
N PRO A 305 8.53 2.09 5.47
CA PRO A 305 8.21 3.43 4.99
C PRO A 305 7.07 3.44 3.97
N TYR A 306 6.48 4.62 3.78
CA TYR A 306 5.65 4.90 2.62
C TYR A 306 6.29 5.98 1.75
N GLU A 307 5.86 6.07 0.51
CA GLU A 307 6.35 6.99 -0.51
C GLU A 307 5.16 7.63 -1.22
N VAL A 308 5.25 8.93 -1.47
CA VAL A 308 4.37 9.63 -2.40
C VAL A 308 5.18 9.87 -3.65
N LEU A 309 4.75 9.31 -4.77
CA LEU A 309 5.50 9.29 -6.01
C LEU A 309 4.80 10.12 -7.08
N ASP A 310 5.53 11.06 -7.64
CA ASP A 310 5.15 11.74 -8.87
C ASP A 310 5.60 10.88 -10.04
N ALA A 311 4.69 10.47 -10.88
CA ALA A 311 4.94 9.63 -12.03
C ALA A 311 4.24 10.21 -13.27
N THR A 312 4.82 9.96 -14.44
CA THR A 312 4.19 10.33 -15.71
C THR A 312 3.68 9.05 -16.37
N ASP A 313 2.41 9.03 -16.76
CA ASP A 313 1.84 7.90 -17.46
C ASP A 313 2.31 7.83 -18.94
N ALA A 314 1.95 6.77 -19.65
CA ALA A 314 2.30 6.57 -21.05
C ALA A 314 1.75 7.66 -21.99
N SER A 315 0.75 8.43 -21.54
CA SER A 315 0.13 9.55 -22.28
C SER A 315 0.80 10.89 -21.97
N GLY A 316 1.78 10.92 -21.04
CA GLY A 316 2.49 12.14 -20.64
C GLY A 316 1.81 12.94 -19.52
N HIS A 317 0.75 12.41 -18.87
CA HIS A 317 0.09 13.08 -17.75
C HIS A 317 0.85 12.83 -16.45
N GLU A 318 1.00 13.89 -15.64
CA GLU A 318 1.52 13.78 -14.28
C GLU A 318 0.52 13.02 -13.40
N ARG A 319 1.04 12.09 -12.61
CA ARG A 319 0.29 11.26 -11.68
C ARG A 319 0.94 11.30 -10.30
N HIS A 320 0.12 11.22 -9.29
CA HIS A 320 0.56 11.09 -7.90
C HIS A 320 0.06 9.76 -7.38
N GLY A 321 0.95 8.95 -6.82
CA GLY A 321 0.62 7.65 -6.26
C GLY A 321 1.15 7.51 -4.84
N LEU A 322 0.40 6.81 -4.00
CA LEU A 322 0.79 6.45 -2.65
C LEU A 322 1.29 5.00 -2.63
N ILE A 323 2.52 4.77 -2.24
CA ILE A 323 3.10 3.44 -2.05
C ILE A 323 3.33 3.21 -0.56
N ILE A 324 2.58 2.28 0.02
CA ILE A 324 2.78 1.78 1.38
C ILE A 324 3.45 0.42 1.26
N TYR A 325 4.74 0.32 1.65
CA TYR A 325 5.49 -0.92 1.45
C TYR A 325 5.11 -2.03 2.42
N SER A 326 4.82 -1.69 3.68
CA SER A 326 4.24 -2.63 4.66
C SER A 326 3.55 -1.89 5.80
N MET A 327 2.33 -2.31 6.07
CA MET A 327 1.53 -1.81 7.20
C MET A 327 1.80 -2.56 8.51
N GLY A 328 2.64 -3.61 8.49
CA GLY A 328 2.93 -4.44 9.66
C GLY A 328 1.74 -5.31 10.11
N ASN A 329 1.82 -5.86 11.29
CA ASN A 329 0.73 -6.66 11.87
C ASN A 329 -0.34 -5.77 12.50
N PHE A 330 -1.59 -5.87 12.04
CA PHE A 330 -2.70 -5.22 12.71
C PHE A 330 -3.17 -6.01 13.93
N ILE A 331 -3.27 -7.35 13.79
CA ILE A 331 -3.44 -8.27 14.90
C ILE A 331 -2.61 -9.53 14.69
N SER A 332 -1.77 -9.88 15.67
CA SER A 332 -0.90 -11.05 15.66
C SER A 332 -0.35 -11.32 17.06
N ALA A 333 -0.04 -12.57 17.37
CA ALA A 333 0.70 -12.91 18.59
C ALA A 333 2.22 -12.79 18.44
N GLN A 334 2.76 -12.36 17.30
CA GLN A 334 4.20 -12.09 17.14
C GLN A 334 4.64 -10.97 18.09
N ARG A 335 5.90 -11.03 18.56
CA ARG A 335 6.45 -10.10 19.54
C ARG A 335 7.90 -9.76 19.24
N GLY A 336 8.33 -8.60 19.77
CA GLY A 336 9.69 -8.10 19.64
C GLY A 336 9.99 -7.52 18.26
N ASP A 337 11.03 -6.72 18.16
CA ASP A 337 11.48 -6.08 16.91
C ASP A 337 10.36 -5.33 16.14
N THR A 338 9.43 -4.74 16.90
CA THR A 338 8.22 -4.05 16.37
C THR A 338 7.22 -4.93 15.59
N LYS A 339 7.28 -6.26 15.74
CA LYS A 339 6.32 -7.20 15.11
C LYS A 339 4.91 -7.16 15.73
N ASP A 340 4.78 -6.55 16.89
CA ASP A 340 3.51 -6.29 17.57
C ASP A 340 2.98 -4.86 17.31
N TYR A 341 3.54 -4.18 16.31
CA TYR A 341 3.08 -2.87 15.86
C TYR A 341 2.60 -2.94 14.40
N GLY A 342 1.49 -2.27 14.16
CA GLY A 342 0.93 -2.03 12.84
C GLY A 342 0.62 -0.55 12.64
N VAL A 343 -0.03 -0.23 11.54
CA VAL A 343 -0.45 1.13 11.23
C VAL A 343 -1.81 1.13 10.54
N ILE A 344 -2.67 2.08 10.92
CA ILE A 344 -3.87 2.44 10.18
C ILE A 344 -3.48 3.60 9.26
N TYR A 345 -3.61 3.41 7.95
CA TYR A 345 -3.57 4.50 7.00
C TYR A 345 -4.97 5.04 6.75
N LYS A 346 -5.08 6.36 6.65
CA LYS A 346 -6.28 7.08 6.26
C LYS A 346 -5.90 8.10 5.20
N VAL A 347 -6.64 8.13 4.11
CA VAL A 347 -6.39 9.00 2.95
C VAL A 347 -7.73 9.57 2.50
N THR A 348 -7.80 10.88 2.33
CA THR A 348 -8.93 11.52 1.68
C THR A 348 -8.74 11.42 0.16
N VAL A 349 -9.67 10.76 -0.51
CA VAL A 349 -9.72 10.67 -1.98
C VAL A 349 -10.70 11.71 -2.47
N ARG A 350 -10.21 12.66 -3.28
CA ARG A 350 -11.01 13.74 -3.88
C ARG A 350 -11.13 13.56 -5.37
N LYS A 351 -12.34 13.68 -5.89
CA LYS A 351 -12.62 13.70 -7.31
C LYS A 351 -13.13 15.07 -7.71
N ASN A 352 -12.40 15.75 -8.57
CA ASN A 352 -12.83 17.03 -9.13
C ASN A 352 -14.01 16.81 -10.09
N LYS A 353 -15.16 17.46 -9.82
CA LYS A 353 -16.38 17.29 -10.63
C LYS A 353 -16.26 17.89 -12.04
N SER A 354 -15.32 18.81 -12.26
CA SER A 354 -15.19 19.48 -13.54
C SER A 354 -14.42 18.66 -14.60
N ASP A 355 -13.41 17.89 -14.18
CA ASP A 355 -12.51 17.15 -15.07
C ASP A 355 -12.33 15.67 -14.69
N GLY A 356 -12.87 15.24 -13.55
CA GLY A 356 -12.77 13.86 -13.06
C GLY A 356 -11.40 13.50 -12.47
N SER A 357 -10.49 14.45 -12.33
CA SER A 357 -9.17 14.19 -11.77
C SER A 357 -9.25 13.74 -10.32
N ILE A 358 -8.35 12.83 -9.93
CA ILE A 358 -8.25 12.28 -8.57
C ILE A 358 -7.07 12.90 -7.85
N GLU A 359 -7.31 13.33 -6.62
CA GLU A 359 -6.29 13.80 -5.67
C GLU A 359 -6.32 12.92 -4.42
N LEU A 360 -5.14 12.47 -3.97
CA LEU A 360 -4.94 11.82 -2.68
C LEU A 360 -4.42 12.87 -1.69
N SER A 361 -5.21 13.19 -0.68
CA SER A 361 -4.87 14.21 0.32
C SER A 361 -5.00 13.68 1.73
N ASP A 362 -4.58 14.48 2.72
CA ASP A 362 -4.69 14.19 4.14
C ASP A 362 -4.21 12.77 4.51
N ILE A 363 -3.01 12.40 4.00
CA ILE A 363 -2.43 11.09 4.28
C ILE A 363 -2.01 11.01 5.74
N GLU A 364 -2.76 10.26 6.53
CA GLU A 364 -2.50 10.01 7.93
C GLU A 364 -2.02 8.56 8.12
N ALA A 365 -0.99 8.38 8.95
CA ALA A 365 -0.48 7.07 9.37
C ALA A 365 -0.50 6.99 10.89
N THR A 366 -1.45 6.23 11.44
CA THR A 366 -1.65 6.06 12.89
C THR A 366 -1.05 4.73 13.33
N PRO A 367 0.12 4.71 14.01
CA PRO A 367 0.69 3.48 14.56
C PRO A 367 -0.22 2.84 15.59
N THR A 368 -0.34 1.52 15.52
CA THR A 368 -1.09 0.69 16.48
C THR A 368 -0.17 -0.29 17.18
N TRP A 369 -0.55 -0.74 18.36
CA TRP A 369 0.15 -1.74 19.14
C TRP A 369 -0.79 -2.86 19.55
N VAL A 370 -0.40 -4.10 19.30
CA VAL A 370 -1.10 -5.29 19.79
C VAL A 370 -0.72 -5.53 21.23
N HIS A 371 -1.48 -4.96 22.15
CA HIS A 371 -1.29 -5.16 23.59
C HIS A 371 -1.79 -6.53 24.03
N ARG A 372 -0.98 -7.22 24.80
CA ARG A 372 -1.31 -8.52 25.40
C ARG A 372 -1.27 -8.41 26.92
N TYR A 373 -2.36 -8.79 27.58
CA TYR A 373 -2.47 -8.79 29.03
C TYR A 373 -3.04 -10.09 29.56
N LEU A 374 -2.69 -10.46 30.79
CA LEU A 374 -3.21 -11.65 31.45
C LEU A 374 -4.60 -11.36 32.03
N SER A 375 -5.59 -12.19 31.70
CA SER A 375 -6.94 -12.14 32.26
C SER A 375 -7.33 -13.53 32.73
N GLY A 376 -7.33 -13.74 34.05
CA GLY A 376 -7.44 -15.08 34.64
C GLY A 376 -6.24 -15.95 34.23
N SER A 377 -6.54 -17.09 33.59
CA SER A 377 -5.50 -18.06 33.16
C SER A 377 -5.05 -17.88 31.71
N TYR A 378 -5.60 -16.93 30.97
CA TYR A 378 -5.33 -16.76 29.56
C TYR A 378 -4.89 -15.34 29.22
N TYR A 379 -4.08 -15.22 28.18
CA TYR A 379 -3.80 -13.92 27.58
C TYR A 379 -4.99 -13.44 26.76
N LYS A 380 -5.30 -12.16 26.91
CA LYS A 380 -6.18 -11.41 26.04
C LYS A 380 -5.36 -10.43 25.19
N TYR A 381 -5.87 -10.13 24.02
CA TYR A 381 -5.22 -9.27 23.05
C TYR A 381 -6.15 -8.11 22.70
N ARG A 382 -5.61 -6.94 22.43
CA ARG A 382 -6.35 -5.78 21.94
C ARG A 382 -5.42 -4.87 21.14
N ILE A 383 -5.96 -4.14 20.19
CA ILE A 383 -5.23 -3.23 19.35
C ILE A 383 -5.40 -1.82 19.92
N LEU A 384 -4.29 -1.16 20.24
CA LEU A 384 -4.29 0.19 20.81
C LEU A 384 -3.75 1.19 19.80
N PRO A 385 -4.46 2.32 19.54
CA PRO A 385 -3.91 3.44 18.77
C PRO A 385 -2.88 4.15 19.63
N VAL A 386 -1.59 4.02 19.30
CA VAL A 386 -0.47 4.31 20.20
C VAL A 386 -0.45 5.75 20.69
N GLU A 387 -0.67 6.72 19.81
CA GLU A 387 -0.59 8.14 20.17
C GLU A 387 -1.76 8.58 21.05
N GLN A 388 -2.98 8.16 20.71
CA GLN A 388 -4.18 8.44 21.50
C GLN A 388 -4.06 7.80 22.89
N THR A 389 -3.58 6.55 22.95
CA THR A 389 -3.36 5.83 24.22
C THR A 389 -2.34 6.53 25.12
N ILE A 390 -1.22 6.99 24.55
CA ILE A 390 -0.20 7.77 25.28
C ILE A 390 -0.76 9.10 25.79
N THR A 391 -1.57 9.76 24.97
CA THR A 391 -2.13 11.09 25.30
C THR A 391 -3.19 11.00 26.38
N ALA A 392 -4.07 10.01 26.32
CA ALA A 392 -5.11 9.78 27.33
C ALA A 392 -4.53 9.36 28.68
N ALA A 393 -3.48 8.51 28.68
CA ALA A 393 -2.73 8.02 29.84
C ALA A 393 -3.60 7.51 30.99
N SER A 394 -4.80 6.94 30.69
CA SER A 394 -5.82 6.55 31.67
C SER A 394 -6.16 5.06 31.64
N ASP A 395 -5.45 4.27 30.83
CA ASP A 395 -5.75 2.84 30.66
C ASP A 395 -5.19 2.02 31.83
N SER A 396 -6.08 1.46 32.64
CA SER A 396 -5.75 0.71 33.86
C SER A 396 -5.09 -0.65 33.61
N LEU A 397 -5.07 -1.13 32.36
CA LEU A 397 -4.41 -2.37 31.97
C LEU A 397 -2.96 -2.14 31.53
N LEU A 398 -2.53 -0.89 31.44
CA LEU A 398 -1.17 -0.51 31.04
C LEU A 398 -0.34 -0.10 32.27
N THR A 399 0.91 -0.51 32.26
CA THR A 399 1.91 -0.11 33.26
C THR A 399 2.67 1.15 32.78
N GLU A 400 3.38 1.83 33.70
CA GLU A 400 4.29 2.92 33.36
C GLU A 400 5.37 2.48 32.35
N ASN A 401 5.80 1.21 32.43
CA ASN A 401 6.77 0.65 31.49
C ASN A 401 6.16 0.50 30.08
N ASP A 402 4.88 0.14 29.98
CA ASP A 402 4.18 0.07 28.68
C ASP A 402 4.09 1.46 28.04
N TYR A 403 3.70 2.48 28.80
CA TYR A 403 3.67 3.87 28.32
C TYR A 403 5.06 4.37 27.88
N SER A 404 6.09 4.06 28.66
CA SER A 404 7.48 4.42 28.32
C SER A 404 7.93 3.75 27.02
N SER A 405 7.66 2.44 26.89
CA SER A 405 8.00 1.66 25.70
C SER A 405 7.25 2.14 24.46
N MET A 406 5.94 2.43 24.58
CA MET A 406 5.15 3.00 23.48
C MET A 406 5.71 4.35 23.03
N LYS A 407 6.08 5.26 23.95
CA LYS A 407 6.66 6.57 23.60
C LYS A 407 7.98 6.43 22.82
N GLN A 408 8.85 5.52 23.25
CA GLN A 408 10.11 5.25 22.55
C GLN A 408 9.88 4.66 21.15
N THR A 409 9.02 3.63 21.08
CA THR A 409 8.71 2.95 19.82
C THR A 409 8.00 3.88 18.84
N LEU A 410 7.05 4.71 19.30
CA LEU A 410 6.36 5.69 18.45
C LEU A 410 7.35 6.61 17.73
N LYS A 411 8.41 7.07 18.44
CA LYS A 411 9.46 7.89 17.81
C LYS A 411 10.18 7.14 16.68
N VAL A 412 10.51 5.86 16.91
CA VAL A 412 11.16 5.00 15.90
C VAL A 412 10.25 4.79 14.71
N LEU A 413 8.97 4.47 14.95
CA LEU A 413 8.00 4.21 13.89
C LEU A 413 7.71 5.46 13.05
N ARG A 414 7.57 6.64 13.66
CA ARG A 414 7.40 7.91 12.93
C ARG A 414 8.58 8.21 12.00
N ASN A 415 9.81 7.99 12.47
CA ASN A 415 10.99 8.17 11.64
C ASN A 415 11.01 7.16 10.48
N ARG A 416 10.67 5.89 10.77
CA ARG A 416 10.62 4.82 9.77
C ARG A 416 9.56 5.11 8.69
N LEU A 417 8.35 5.46 9.08
CA LEU A 417 7.26 5.79 8.16
C LEU A 417 7.66 6.88 7.17
N ARG A 418 8.36 7.91 7.64
CA ARG A 418 8.74 9.09 6.83
C ARG A 418 10.08 8.96 6.10
N ALA A 419 10.77 7.83 6.24
CA ALA A 419 12.15 7.70 5.74
C ALA A 419 12.29 7.86 4.22
N MET A 420 11.21 7.69 3.45
CA MET A 420 11.20 7.84 1.99
C MET A 420 10.48 9.10 1.49
N LEU A 421 9.86 9.90 2.38
CA LEU A 421 9.20 11.16 1.99
C LEU A 421 10.18 12.30 1.69
N ASN A 422 11.45 12.20 2.09
CA ASN A 422 12.44 13.29 2.02
C ASN A 422 13.60 12.98 1.09
N THR A 423 13.52 11.96 0.24
CA THR A 423 14.65 11.52 -0.59
C THR A 423 14.76 12.21 -1.95
N ASP A 424 13.72 12.89 -2.43
CA ASP A 424 13.72 13.52 -3.77
C ASP A 424 14.00 15.03 -3.76
N SER A 425 14.41 15.60 -2.63
CA SER A 425 14.86 17.01 -2.54
C SER A 425 16.38 17.17 -2.39
N ARG A 426 17.18 16.20 -2.90
CA ARG A 426 18.64 16.35 -2.95
C ARG A 426 19.21 16.05 -4.32
#